data_f9180d65ad6a09ec477d4d83b5485aac
#
_entry.id   f9180d65ad6a09ec477d4d83b5485aac
#
_cell.length_a   1.000
_cell.length_b   1.000
_cell.length_c   1.000
_cell.angle_alpha   90.00
_cell.angle_beta   90.00
_cell.angle_gamma   90.00
#
_symmetry.space_group_name_H-M   'P 1'
#
loop_
_entity.id
_entity.type
_entity.pdbx_description
1 polymer ?
#
loop_
_entity_poly.entity_id
_entity_poly.type
_entity_poly.pdbx_seq_one_letter_code
_entity_poly.pdbx_strand_id
1 'polypeptide(L)' 'MMYPKFKVGDLVRSKWARGSAALGIICSEDIDESSLLGTYYRIFHFEENEEIWGHPRDWDLVE' A
#
# COMPACT_ATOMS: atom_id res chain seq x y z
N MET A 1 14.85 -9.91 4.79
CA MET A 1 14.56 -8.47 4.70
C MET A 1 13.12 -8.20 5.13
N MET A 2 12.94 -7.26 6.00
CA MET A 2 11.60 -6.91 6.48
C MET A 2 11.06 -5.70 5.74
N TYR A 3 9.82 -5.81 5.29
CA TYR A 3 9.12 -4.68 4.69
C TYR A 3 8.31 -3.95 5.75
N PRO A 4 7.98 -2.67 5.55
CA PRO A 4 7.15 -1.95 6.49
C PRO A 4 5.78 -2.60 6.64
N LYS A 5 5.23 -2.52 7.82
CA LYS A 5 3.91 -3.05 8.12
C LYS A 5 2.95 -1.89 8.34
N PHE A 6 1.88 -1.88 7.55
CA PHE A 6 0.89 -0.82 7.61
C PHE A 6 -0.36 -1.30 8.36
N LYS A 7 -1.17 -0.35 8.80
CA LYS A 7 -2.45 -0.61 9.46
C LYS A 7 -3.56 -0.02 8.61
N VAL A 8 -4.74 -0.60 8.72
CA VAL A 8 -5.94 -0.04 8.07
C VAL A 8 -6.10 1.41 8.54
N GLY A 9 -6.29 2.32 7.58
CA GLY A 9 -6.38 3.75 7.85
C GLY A 9 -5.09 4.52 7.70
N ASP A 10 -3.95 3.83 7.54
CA ASP A 10 -2.66 4.51 7.34
C ASP A 10 -2.62 5.19 5.98
N LEU A 11 -2.10 6.42 5.98
CA LEU A 11 -1.84 7.16 4.76
C LEU A 11 -0.48 6.72 4.21
N VAL A 12 -0.44 6.34 2.94
CA VAL A 12 0.77 5.83 2.30
C VAL A 12 1.04 6.57 1.01
N ARG A 13 2.29 6.52 0.58
CA ARG A 13 2.76 7.13 -0.66
C ARG A 13 3.47 6.09 -1.51
N SER A 14 3.11 6.05 -2.79
CA SER A 14 3.79 5.17 -3.75
C SER A 14 5.21 5.70 -4.01
N LYS A 15 6.17 4.79 -4.05
CA LYS A 15 7.56 5.13 -4.41
C LYS A 15 7.71 5.45 -5.89
N TRP A 16 6.73 5.04 -6.69
CA TRP A 16 6.80 5.12 -8.15
C TRP A 16 5.98 6.25 -8.75
N ALA A 17 5.29 7.02 -7.91
CA ALA A 17 4.47 8.15 -8.36
C ALA A 17 4.88 9.41 -7.61
N ARG A 18 4.38 10.56 -8.07
CA ARG A 18 4.74 11.87 -7.48
C ARG A 18 3.50 12.68 -7.13
N GLY A 19 3.66 13.55 -6.13
CA GLY A 19 2.61 14.47 -5.72
C GLY A 19 1.38 13.76 -5.21
N SER A 20 0.22 14.33 -5.46
CA SER A 20 -1.05 13.78 -5.01
C SER A 20 -1.37 12.44 -5.67
N ALA A 21 -0.82 12.20 -6.86
CA ALA A 21 -1.00 10.93 -7.57
C ALA A 21 -0.35 9.76 -6.83
N ALA A 22 0.52 10.04 -5.86
CA ALA A 22 1.22 9.00 -5.11
C ALA A 22 0.46 8.56 -3.86
N LEU A 23 -0.57 9.30 -3.44
CA LEU A 23 -1.19 9.10 -2.13
C LEU A 23 -2.33 8.09 -2.16
N GLY A 24 -2.42 7.31 -1.10
CA GLY A 24 -3.48 6.36 -0.89
C GLY A 24 -3.67 6.07 0.59
N ILE A 25 -4.74 5.35 0.90
CA ILE A 25 -5.02 4.93 2.27
C ILE A 25 -5.19 3.41 2.31
N ILE A 26 -4.67 2.80 3.36
CA ILE A 26 -4.76 1.35 3.54
C ILE A 26 -6.19 0.97 3.91
N CYS A 27 -6.82 0.14 3.08
CA CYS A 27 -8.19 -0.34 3.29
C CYS A 27 -8.22 -1.70 3.97
N SER A 28 -7.30 -2.59 3.61
CA SER A 28 -7.22 -3.90 4.24
C SER A 28 -5.82 -4.47 4.11
N GLU A 29 -5.51 -5.42 4.99
CA GLU A 29 -4.29 -6.20 4.95
C GLU A 29 -4.67 -7.62 4.55
N ASP A 30 -4.03 -8.14 3.53
CA ASP A 30 -4.26 -9.50 3.07
C ASP A 30 -2.97 -10.30 3.07
N ILE A 31 -3.08 -11.57 3.42
CA ILE A 31 -1.93 -12.47 3.46
C ILE A 31 -2.15 -13.54 2.40
N ASP A 32 -1.20 -13.67 1.50
CA ASP A 32 -1.20 -14.72 0.50
C ASP A 32 -0.22 -15.80 0.92
N GLU A 33 -0.75 -16.85 1.53
CA GLU A 33 0.07 -17.95 2.04
C GLU A 33 0.72 -18.75 0.93
N SER A 34 0.17 -18.70 -0.28
CA SER A 34 0.72 -19.43 -1.42
C SER A 34 1.80 -18.62 -2.14
N SER A 35 1.97 -17.36 -1.80
CA SER A 35 2.91 -16.47 -2.44
C SER A 35 4.18 -16.28 -1.60
N LEU A 36 5.31 -16.18 -2.28
CA LEU A 36 6.57 -15.82 -1.64
C LEU A 36 6.58 -14.35 -1.17
N LEU A 37 5.61 -13.57 -1.64
CA LEU A 37 5.50 -12.16 -1.27
C LEU A 37 4.88 -11.94 0.11
N GLY A 38 4.12 -12.92 0.61
CA GLY A 38 3.51 -12.84 1.93
C GLY A 38 2.39 -11.84 2.04
N THR A 39 2.58 -10.81 2.86
CA THR A 39 1.56 -9.79 3.11
C THR A 39 1.51 -8.75 2.00
N TYR A 40 0.30 -8.40 1.57
CA TYR A 40 0.06 -7.29 0.68
C TYR A 40 -1.17 -6.52 1.16
N TYR A 41 -1.36 -5.33 0.61
CA TYR A 41 -2.40 -4.42 1.08
C TYR A 41 -3.34 -4.03 -0.03
N ARG A 42 -4.59 -3.80 0.34
CA ARG A 42 -5.54 -3.12 -0.53
C ARG A 42 -5.49 -1.65 -0.18
N ILE A 43 -5.22 -0.82 -1.18
CA ILE A 43 -4.99 0.60 -1.00
C ILE A 43 -5.98 1.37 -1.85
N PHE A 44 -6.72 2.30 -1.23
CA PHE A 44 -7.56 3.22 -2.00
C PHE A 44 -6.68 4.34 -2.53
N HIS A 45 -6.52 4.41 -3.84
CA HIS A 45 -5.68 5.39 -4.50
C HIS A 45 -6.52 6.62 -4.83
N PHE A 46 -6.20 7.75 -4.22
CA PHE A 46 -7.05 8.94 -4.28
C PHE A 46 -7.20 9.51 -5.69
N GLU A 47 -6.09 9.64 -6.41
CA GLU A 47 -6.09 10.19 -7.75
C GLU A 47 -6.95 9.37 -8.71
N GLU A 48 -6.80 8.06 -8.65
CA GLU A 48 -7.53 7.13 -9.51
C GLU A 48 -8.93 6.82 -9.01
N ASN A 49 -9.23 7.18 -7.76
CA ASN A 49 -10.52 6.92 -7.12
C ASN A 49 -10.90 5.44 -7.19
N GLU A 50 -9.93 4.57 -6.94
CA GLU A 50 -10.15 3.12 -6.97
C GLU A 50 -9.22 2.39 -5.99
N GLU A 51 -9.59 1.16 -5.66
CA GLU A 51 -8.76 0.30 -4.83
C GLU A 51 -7.79 -0.48 -5.72
N ILE A 52 -6.53 -0.52 -5.28
CA ILE A 52 -5.48 -1.27 -5.95
C ILE A 52 -4.77 -2.17 -4.95
N TRP A 53 -4.09 -3.18 -5.44
CA TRP A 53 -3.24 -4.03 -4.63
C TRP A 53 -1.84 -3.41 -4.55
N GLY A 54 -1.26 -3.37 -3.35
CA GLY A 54 0.06 -2.82 -3.15
C GLY A 54 0.92 -3.71 -2.27
N HIS A 55 2.17 -3.93 -2.71
CA HIS A 55 3.16 -4.63 -1.90
C HIS A 55 3.89 -3.59 -1.06
N PRO A 56 4.19 -3.89 0.23
CA PRO A 56 4.82 -2.89 1.11
C PRO A 56 6.17 -2.38 0.62
N ARG A 57 6.86 -3.11 -0.25
CA ARG A 57 8.13 -2.63 -0.83
C ARG A 57 7.95 -1.41 -1.73
N ASP A 58 6.74 -1.20 -2.24
CA ASP A 58 6.46 -0.15 -3.22
C ASP A 58 5.82 1.10 -2.60
N TRP A 59 5.57 1.08 -1.30
CA TRP A 59 4.86 2.14 -0.61
C TRP A 59 5.58 2.55 0.66
N ASP A 60 5.48 3.82 1.02
CA ASP A 60 6.01 4.37 2.27
C ASP A 60 4.89 4.94 3.11
N LEU A 61 5.03 4.81 4.43
CA LEU A 61 4.11 5.44 5.37
C LEU A 61 4.32 6.96 5.33
N VAL A 62 3.23 7.71 5.23
CA VAL A 62 3.28 9.17 5.32
C VAL A 62 3.10 9.54 6.79
N GLU A 63 4.11 10.22 7.32
CA GLU A 63 4.10 10.68 8.71
C GLU A 63 3.87 12.17 8.83
#